data_b7bd0076c5d86752de6abd90a5dfdb33
#
_entry.id   b7bd0076c5d86752de6abd90a5dfdb33
#
_cell.length_a   1.000
_cell.length_b   1.000
_cell.length_c   1.000
_cell.angle_alpha   90.00
_cell.angle_beta   90.00
_cell.angle_gamma   90.00
#
_symmetry.space_group_name_H-M   'P 1'
#
loop_
_entity.id
_entity.type
_entity.pdbx_description
1 polymer ?
#
loop_
_entity_poly.entity_id
_entity_poly.type
_entity_poly.pdbx_seq_one_letter_code
_entity_poly.pdbx_strand_id
1 'polypeptide(L)'
;IARRQRQMCIRDSYNNFVGVIGIGRIQRGTLKKNMQVAVIDREGKKRNGKVLQVLGFMGLERIEQDTAEAGDIVAISGIQELTISDTICAPDTPEALPALTVDEPTISMTFQVNNSPFAGNKDLSGGKFLTSRQIKDRLDREKVHNVALKVEQLEDADKFLVSGRGELHLSVLIETMRREGFELAVGRPEVVIIENEAGEKQEPYENVTIDIEEQHQGSVMEQMGLRKGDLTNMIPCLLYTSDAADERSSVD
;
A
#
# COMPACT_ATOMS: atom_id res chain seq x y z
N ILE A 1 25.98 -19.11 -19.76
CA ILE A 1 25.20 -19.18 -18.48
C ILE A 1 24.04 -18.23 -18.67
N ALA A 2 22.82 -18.78 -18.86
CA ALA A 2 21.62 -17.98 -19.00
C ALA A 2 21.41 -17.16 -17.72
N ARG A 3 21.52 -15.84 -17.82
CA ARG A 3 21.29 -14.93 -16.69
C ARG A 3 19.81 -14.95 -16.37
N ARG A 4 19.46 -15.42 -15.18
CA ARG A 4 18.08 -15.48 -14.69
C ARG A 4 17.56 -14.07 -14.46
N GLN A 5 16.46 -13.74 -15.09
CA GLN A 5 15.78 -12.45 -14.90
C GLN A 5 14.84 -12.57 -13.71
N ARG A 6 14.86 -11.57 -12.83
CA ARG A 6 13.91 -11.46 -11.73
C ARG A 6 13.55 -10.02 -11.50
N GLN A 7 12.31 -9.77 -11.37
CA GLN A 7 11.77 -8.46 -11.02
C GLN A 7 10.72 -8.62 -9.94
N MET A 8 10.75 -7.75 -8.93
CA MET A 8 9.73 -7.71 -7.89
C MET A 8 8.91 -6.44 -8.09
N CYS A 9 7.59 -6.55 -8.20
CA CYS A 9 6.71 -5.39 -8.24
C CYS A 9 6.57 -4.80 -6.86
N ILE A 10 6.87 -3.50 -6.72
CA ILE A 10 6.78 -2.77 -5.46
C ILE A 10 5.49 -1.95 -5.42
N ARG A 11 5.01 -1.47 -6.58
CA ARG A 11 3.83 -0.62 -6.71
C ARG A 11 3.25 -0.79 -8.10
N ASP A 12 1.95 -0.82 -8.18
CA ASP A 12 1.23 -0.79 -9.44
C ASP A 12 0.51 0.56 -9.63
N SER A 13 0.24 0.89 -10.86
CA SER A 13 -0.61 1.99 -11.25
C SER A 13 -1.52 1.52 -12.37
N TYR A 14 -2.77 1.94 -12.33
CA TYR A 14 -3.75 1.60 -13.35
C TYR A 14 -3.83 2.71 -14.39
N ASN A 15 -3.75 2.32 -15.66
CA ASN A 15 -3.99 3.22 -16.78
C ASN A 15 -5.16 2.65 -17.61
N ASN A 16 -6.16 3.48 -17.89
CA ASN A 16 -7.36 3.06 -18.62
C ASN A 16 -7.07 2.49 -20.02
N PHE A 17 -5.93 2.83 -20.64
CA PHE A 17 -5.55 2.40 -21.98
C PHE A 17 -4.62 1.18 -21.99
N VAL A 18 -3.78 1.03 -20.98
CA VAL A 18 -2.70 0.03 -20.93
C VAL A 18 -2.96 -1.05 -19.88
N GLY A 19 -3.92 -0.82 -18.99
CA GLY A 19 -4.23 -1.70 -17.88
C GLY A 19 -3.31 -1.52 -16.67
N VAL A 20 -3.01 -2.62 -15.97
CA VAL A 20 -2.13 -2.61 -14.82
C VAL A 20 -0.69 -2.38 -15.26
N ILE A 21 -0.03 -1.42 -14.62
CA ILE A 21 1.40 -1.12 -14.80
C ILE A 21 2.12 -1.54 -13.53
N GLY A 22 2.92 -2.58 -13.61
CA GLY A 22 3.75 -3.03 -12.49
C GLY A 22 5.07 -2.28 -12.44
N ILE A 23 5.43 -1.77 -11.26
CA ILE A 23 6.73 -1.13 -11.02
C ILE A 23 7.58 -2.04 -10.15
N GLY A 24 8.80 -2.32 -10.59
CA GLY A 24 9.67 -3.21 -9.86
C GLY A 24 11.14 -3.00 -10.17
N ARG A 25 12.00 -3.61 -9.36
CA ARG A 25 13.45 -3.59 -9.57
C ARG A 25 13.91 -4.90 -10.19
N ILE A 26 14.73 -4.80 -11.22
CA ILE A 26 15.37 -5.96 -11.83
C ILE A 26 16.51 -6.42 -10.92
N GLN A 27 16.40 -7.62 -10.36
CA GLN A 27 17.41 -8.20 -9.48
C GLN A 27 18.53 -8.88 -10.28
N ARG A 28 18.18 -9.54 -11.39
CA ARG A 28 19.14 -10.31 -12.20
C ARG A 28 18.73 -10.32 -13.67
N GLY A 29 19.70 -10.22 -14.57
CA GLY A 29 19.53 -10.34 -16.02
C GLY A 29 19.03 -9.09 -16.68
N THR A 30 18.37 -9.24 -17.82
CA THR A 30 17.86 -8.15 -18.65
C THR A 30 16.40 -8.40 -18.99
N LEU A 31 15.61 -7.33 -19.02
CA LEU A 31 14.23 -7.33 -19.45
C LEU A 31 14.10 -6.57 -20.78
N LYS A 32 13.37 -7.16 -21.72
CA LYS A 32 13.17 -6.57 -23.05
C LYS A 32 11.68 -6.39 -23.36
N LYS A 33 11.40 -5.39 -24.20
CA LYS A 33 10.09 -5.21 -24.81
C LYS A 33 9.66 -6.47 -25.57
N ASN A 34 8.39 -6.80 -25.52
CA ASN A 34 7.78 -7.98 -26.17
C ASN A 34 8.29 -9.35 -25.68
N MET A 35 8.99 -9.41 -24.55
CA MET A 35 9.54 -10.63 -23.98
C MET A 35 8.46 -11.47 -23.32
N GLN A 36 8.53 -12.79 -23.51
CA GLN A 36 7.73 -13.75 -22.73
C GLN A 36 8.37 -13.97 -21.36
N VAL A 37 7.55 -13.97 -20.32
CA VAL A 37 7.97 -14.09 -18.93
C VAL A 37 7.03 -15.04 -18.18
N ALA A 38 7.53 -15.62 -17.11
CA ALA A 38 6.72 -16.31 -16.13
C ALA A 38 6.50 -15.39 -14.92
N VAL A 39 5.28 -15.31 -14.45
CA VAL A 39 4.89 -14.59 -13.23
C VAL A 39 4.59 -15.62 -12.15
N ILE A 40 5.20 -15.48 -11.00
CA ILE A 40 4.97 -16.33 -9.83
C ILE A 40 4.33 -15.45 -8.75
N ASP A 41 3.14 -15.84 -8.30
CA ASP A 41 2.42 -15.15 -7.23
C ASP A 41 2.95 -15.52 -5.84
N ARG A 42 2.34 -14.95 -4.80
CA ARG A 42 2.71 -15.20 -3.40
C ARG A 42 2.55 -16.66 -2.99
N GLU A 43 1.60 -17.36 -3.59
CA GLU A 43 1.29 -18.77 -3.32
C GLU A 43 2.19 -19.73 -4.09
N GLY A 44 3.11 -19.20 -4.93
CA GLY A 44 4.00 -19.99 -5.77
C GLY A 44 3.36 -20.47 -7.07
N LYS A 45 2.15 -20.02 -7.41
CA LYS A 45 1.47 -20.41 -8.64
C LYS A 45 2.09 -19.68 -9.84
N LYS A 46 2.46 -20.44 -10.85
CA LYS A 46 3.08 -19.93 -12.07
C LYS A 46 2.02 -19.56 -13.11
N ARG A 47 2.17 -18.38 -13.69
CA ARG A 47 1.39 -17.88 -14.83
C ARG A 47 2.36 -17.43 -15.93
N ASN A 48 1.97 -17.54 -17.18
CA ASN A 48 2.73 -17.02 -18.30
C ASN A 48 2.20 -15.62 -18.65
N GLY A 49 3.12 -14.70 -18.90
CA GLY A 49 2.82 -13.35 -19.30
C GLY A 49 3.72 -12.86 -20.42
N LYS A 50 3.33 -11.76 -21.04
CA LYS A 50 4.13 -11.07 -22.05
C LYS A 50 4.28 -9.61 -21.66
N VAL A 51 5.52 -9.15 -21.56
CA VAL A 51 5.82 -7.73 -21.33
C VAL A 51 5.63 -7.00 -22.67
N LEU A 52 4.71 -6.06 -22.74
CA LEU A 52 4.47 -5.25 -23.94
C LEU A 52 5.40 -4.06 -23.99
N GLN A 53 5.53 -3.34 -22.87
CA GLN A 53 6.35 -2.14 -22.77
C GLN A 53 7.22 -2.20 -21.51
N VAL A 54 8.41 -1.64 -21.63
CA VAL A 54 9.32 -1.39 -20.51
C VAL A 54 9.57 0.11 -20.46
N LEU A 55 9.27 0.73 -19.32
CA LEU A 55 9.42 2.16 -19.10
C LEU A 55 10.46 2.37 -17.98
N GLY A 56 11.52 3.10 -18.27
CA GLY A 56 12.47 3.58 -17.28
C GLY A 56 12.03 4.90 -16.66
N PHE A 57 12.65 5.27 -15.56
CA PHE A 57 12.40 6.54 -14.87
C PHE A 57 13.56 7.49 -15.10
N MET A 58 13.28 8.69 -15.62
CA MET A 58 14.22 9.79 -15.69
C MET A 58 13.63 10.99 -14.92
N GLY A 59 14.02 11.13 -13.65
CA GLY A 59 13.35 12.04 -12.74
C GLY A 59 11.89 11.63 -12.50
N LEU A 60 10.95 12.49 -12.86
CA LEU A 60 9.50 12.23 -12.74
C LEU A 60 8.88 11.64 -14.00
N GLU A 61 9.60 11.64 -15.11
CA GLU A 61 9.09 11.17 -16.41
C GLU A 61 9.35 9.68 -16.61
N ARG A 62 8.41 9.01 -17.31
CA ARG A 62 8.53 7.62 -17.72
C ARG A 62 8.93 7.60 -19.20
N ILE A 63 10.09 7.01 -19.49
CA ILE A 63 10.64 6.94 -20.85
C ILE A 63 10.62 5.49 -21.30
N GLU A 64 10.07 5.24 -22.48
CA GLU A 64 10.07 3.90 -23.06
C GLU A 64 11.49 3.47 -23.42
N GLN A 65 11.85 2.26 -22.99
CA GLN A 65 13.15 1.65 -23.21
C GLN A 65 12.97 0.27 -23.87
N ASP A 66 13.86 -0.08 -24.79
CA ASP A 66 13.81 -1.39 -25.43
C ASP A 66 14.39 -2.48 -24.51
N THR A 67 15.34 -2.12 -23.66
CA THR A 67 16.03 -3.05 -22.73
C THR A 67 16.30 -2.36 -21.40
N ALA A 68 16.18 -3.11 -20.31
CA ALA A 68 16.57 -2.70 -18.98
C ALA A 68 17.39 -3.80 -18.31
N GLU A 69 18.33 -3.45 -17.43
CA GLU A 69 19.32 -4.34 -16.85
C GLU A 69 19.15 -4.49 -15.33
N ALA A 70 19.88 -5.45 -14.77
CA ALA A 70 19.91 -5.68 -13.33
C ALA A 70 20.33 -4.42 -12.56
N GLY A 71 19.55 -4.04 -11.57
CA GLY A 71 19.70 -2.80 -10.79
C GLY A 71 18.66 -1.73 -11.13
N ASP A 72 18.13 -1.73 -12.36
CA ASP A 72 17.17 -0.74 -12.81
C ASP A 72 15.80 -0.92 -12.14
N ILE A 73 15.15 0.21 -11.88
CA ILE A 73 13.74 0.28 -11.53
C ILE A 73 12.97 0.61 -12.78
N VAL A 74 12.02 -0.26 -13.14
CA VAL A 74 11.25 -0.13 -14.37
C VAL A 74 9.77 -0.28 -14.11
N ALA A 75 8.97 0.35 -14.96
CA ALA A 75 7.55 0.11 -15.05
C ALA A 75 7.28 -0.76 -16.28
N ILE A 76 6.46 -1.78 -16.12
CA ILE A 76 6.10 -2.73 -17.18
C ILE A 76 4.60 -2.78 -17.37
N SER A 77 4.19 -3.02 -18.61
CA SER A 77 2.79 -3.20 -18.99
C SER A 77 2.60 -4.48 -19.81
N GLY A 78 1.35 -4.93 -19.91
CA GLY A 78 0.97 -6.07 -20.75
C GLY A 78 0.77 -7.37 -19.99
N ILE A 79 1.05 -7.42 -18.71
CA ILE A 79 0.76 -8.58 -17.86
C ILE A 79 -0.59 -8.36 -17.19
N GLN A 80 -1.53 -9.29 -17.41
CA GLN A 80 -2.82 -9.26 -16.75
C GLN A 80 -2.70 -9.78 -15.32
N GLU A 81 -3.54 -9.24 -14.43
CA GLU A 81 -3.64 -9.67 -13.03
C GLU A 81 -2.31 -9.63 -12.24
N LEU A 82 -1.48 -8.62 -12.52
CA LEU A 82 -0.25 -8.42 -11.77
C LEU A 82 -0.57 -7.86 -10.39
N THR A 83 -0.04 -8.51 -9.36
CA THR A 83 -0.23 -8.10 -7.95
C THR A 83 1.09 -7.75 -7.29
N ILE A 84 1.01 -7.03 -6.16
CA ILE A 84 2.20 -6.69 -5.37
C ILE A 84 2.82 -7.98 -4.80
N SER A 85 4.13 -8.08 -4.82
CA SER A 85 4.96 -9.26 -4.50
C SER A 85 5.01 -10.34 -5.57
N ASP A 86 4.35 -10.19 -6.70
CA ASP A 86 4.56 -11.10 -7.82
C ASP A 86 6.02 -11.02 -8.30
N THR A 87 6.59 -12.17 -8.59
CA THR A 87 7.95 -12.25 -9.15
C THR A 87 7.86 -12.54 -10.64
N ILE A 88 8.53 -11.70 -11.43
CA ILE A 88 8.66 -11.91 -12.87
C ILE A 88 10.00 -12.58 -13.15
N CYS A 89 9.98 -13.67 -13.85
CA CYS A 89 11.18 -14.48 -14.15
C CYS A 89 11.18 -15.03 -15.57
N ALA A 90 12.32 -15.57 -15.98
CA ALA A 90 12.43 -16.26 -17.26
C ALA A 90 11.55 -17.53 -17.23
N PRO A 91 10.86 -17.86 -18.35
CA PRO A 91 9.97 -19.03 -18.41
C PRO A 91 10.69 -20.36 -18.13
N ASP A 92 11.96 -20.45 -18.55
CA ASP A 92 12.75 -21.70 -18.49
C ASP A 92 13.24 -22.01 -17.06
N THR A 93 13.45 -20.99 -16.25
CA THR A 93 13.98 -21.14 -14.88
C THR A 93 13.18 -20.28 -13.91
N PRO A 94 11.93 -20.65 -13.63
CA PRO A 94 11.10 -19.90 -12.72
C PRO A 94 11.62 -20.06 -11.28
N GLU A 95 11.95 -18.95 -10.65
CA GLU A 95 12.39 -18.89 -9.26
C GLU A 95 11.76 -17.67 -8.59
N ALA A 96 10.92 -17.91 -7.57
CA ALA A 96 10.29 -16.84 -6.83
C ALA A 96 11.28 -16.13 -5.91
N LEU A 97 11.16 -14.81 -5.80
CA LEU A 97 11.77 -14.05 -4.72
C LEU A 97 10.95 -14.21 -3.44
N PRO A 98 11.55 -14.00 -2.25
CA PRO A 98 10.77 -13.99 -1.01
C PRO A 98 9.61 -13.01 -1.13
N ALA A 99 8.40 -13.48 -0.84
CA ALA A 99 7.22 -12.62 -0.84
C ALA A 99 7.35 -11.57 0.27
N LEU A 100 6.89 -10.34 -0.02
CA LEU A 100 6.78 -9.31 1.02
C LEU A 100 5.64 -9.69 1.95
N THR A 101 5.94 -9.74 3.24
CA THR A 101 4.92 -9.82 4.28
C THR A 101 4.27 -8.45 4.39
N VAL A 102 2.96 -8.41 4.34
CA VAL A 102 2.17 -7.20 4.60
C VAL A 102 1.49 -7.42 5.93
N ASP A 103 1.65 -6.45 6.83
CA ASP A 103 1.00 -6.49 8.13
C ASP A 103 -0.51 -6.58 7.97
N GLU A 104 -1.13 -7.36 8.83
CA GLU A 104 -2.57 -7.52 8.86
C GLU A 104 -3.26 -6.19 9.22
N PRO A 105 -4.48 -5.96 8.75
CA PRO A 105 -5.22 -4.76 9.09
C PRO A 105 -5.56 -4.74 10.58
N THR A 106 -5.43 -3.57 11.21
CA THR A 106 -5.68 -3.38 12.64
C THR A 106 -7.02 -2.74 12.96
N ILE A 107 -7.57 -1.99 12.01
CA ILE A 107 -8.84 -1.26 12.17
C ILE A 107 -9.77 -1.58 11.01
N SER A 108 -11.06 -1.71 11.32
CA SER A 108 -12.13 -1.89 10.34
C SER A 108 -13.17 -0.78 10.45
N MET A 109 -13.80 -0.43 9.33
CA MET A 109 -14.91 0.48 9.25
C MET A 109 -15.97 -0.08 8.32
N THR A 110 -17.25 0.14 8.62
CA THR A 110 -18.34 -0.22 7.72
C THR A 110 -18.59 0.92 6.72
N PHE A 111 -18.50 0.61 5.44
CA PHE A 111 -18.91 1.50 4.35
C PHE A 111 -20.26 1.04 3.83
N GLN A 112 -21.19 1.96 3.70
CA GLN A 112 -22.54 1.67 3.22
C GLN A 112 -23.06 2.78 2.32
N VAL A 113 -24.09 2.45 1.56
CA VAL A 113 -24.84 3.44 0.77
C VAL A 113 -25.45 4.49 1.71
N ASN A 114 -25.40 5.75 1.29
CA ASN A 114 -26.09 6.83 2.03
C ASN A 114 -27.60 6.75 1.81
N ASN A 115 -28.32 6.31 2.83
CA ASN A 115 -29.78 6.20 2.83
C ASN A 115 -30.48 7.43 3.44
N SER A 116 -29.74 8.52 3.65
CA SER A 116 -30.34 9.74 4.19
C SER A 116 -31.29 10.41 3.19
N PRO A 117 -32.27 11.19 3.65
CA PRO A 117 -33.19 11.95 2.77
C PRO A 117 -32.49 12.98 1.88
N PHE A 118 -31.24 13.29 2.19
CA PHE A 118 -30.38 14.25 1.48
C PHE A 118 -29.45 13.61 0.45
N ALA A 119 -29.47 12.29 0.33
CA ALA A 119 -28.63 11.56 -0.59
C ALA A 119 -28.84 12.03 -2.03
N GLY A 120 -27.74 12.32 -2.74
CA GLY A 120 -27.77 12.77 -4.14
C GLY A 120 -28.21 14.22 -4.34
N ASN A 121 -28.43 14.99 -3.28
CA ASN A 121 -28.80 16.39 -3.42
C ASN A 121 -27.57 17.24 -3.78
N LYS A 122 -27.56 17.74 -5.02
CA LYS A 122 -26.47 18.57 -5.57
C LYS A 122 -26.19 19.86 -4.80
N ASP A 123 -27.19 20.40 -4.15
CA ASP A 123 -27.07 21.65 -3.37
C ASP A 123 -26.35 21.43 -2.02
N LEU A 124 -26.29 20.17 -1.56
CA LEU A 124 -25.75 19.79 -0.26
C LEU A 124 -24.47 18.91 -0.36
N SER A 125 -23.75 18.91 -1.46
CA SER A 125 -22.59 18.04 -1.74
C SER A 125 -22.88 16.69 -2.41
N GLY A 126 -24.02 16.53 -3.06
CA GLY A 126 -24.45 15.27 -3.64
C GLY A 126 -23.43 14.65 -4.59
N GLY A 127 -23.01 13.43 -4.27
CA GLY A 127 -22.13 12.64 -5.09
C GLY A 127 -22.82 12.14 -6.36
N LYS A 128 -22.02 11.82 -7.37
CA LYS A 128 -22.51 11.23 -8.62
C LYS A 128 -22.74 9.72 -8.50
N PHE A 129 -22.02 9.07 -7.58
CA PHE A 129 -21.98 7.62 -7.41
C PHE A 129 -22.58 7.25 -6.05
N LEU A 130 -23.80 6.71 -6.09
CA LEU A 130 -24.64 6.46 -4.91
C LEU A 130 -24.98 4.99 -4.71
N THR A 131 -24.67 4.10 -5.68
CA THR A 131 -25.11 2.72 -5.63
C THR A 131 -24.06 1.80 -4.98
N SER A 132 -24.52 0.75 -4.28
CA SER A 132 -23.66 -0.26 -3.66
C SER A 132 -22.72 -0.92 -4.68
N ARG A 133 -23.21 -1.17 -5.90
CA ARG A 133 -22.38 -1.72 -6.98
C ARG A 133 -21.21 -0.80 -7.35
N GLN A 134 -21.46 0.51 -7.47
CA GLN A 134 -20.40 1.48 -7.78
C GLN A 134 -19.35 1.57 -6.67
N ILE A 135 -19.81 1.55 -5.41
CA ILE A 135 -18.92 1.52 -4.23
C ILE A 135 -18.07 0.25 -4.25
N LYS A 136 -18.71 -0.92 -4.49
CA LYS A 136 -18.01 -2.21 -4.58
C LYS A 136 -16.94 -2.19 -5.68
N ASP A 137 -17.32 -1.80 -6.90
CA ASP A 137 -16.39 -1.75 -8.04
C ASP A 137 -15.20 -0.80 -7.78
N ARG A 138 -15.42 0.26 -7.01
CA ARG A 138 -14.35 1.19 -6.61
C ARG A 138 -13.44 0.58 -5.53
N LEU A 139 -14.00 -0.08 -4.52
CA LEU A 139 -13.26 -0.76 -3.48
C LEU A 139 -12.46 -1.95 -4.05
N ASP A 140 -13.02 -2.71 -4.98
CA ASP A 140 -12.31 -3.81 -5.63
C ASP A 140 -11.12 -3.31 -6.47
N ARG A 141 -11.25 -2.15 -7.12
CA ARG A 141 -10.11 -1.50 -7.79
C ARG A 141 -9.04 -1.05 -6.80
N GLU A 142 -9.44 -0.53 -5.64
CA GLU A 142 -8.48 -0.13 -4.60
C GLU A 142 -7.68 -1.32 -4.05
N LYS A 143 -8.31 -2.48 -3.87
CA LYS A 143 -7.64 -3.72 -3.41
C LYS A 143 -6.49 -4.14 -4.32
N VAL A 144 -6.59 -3.89 -5.62
CA VAL A 144 -5.52 -4.23 -6.57
C VAL A 144 -4.25 -3.43 -6.26
N HIS A 145 -4.40 -2.18 -5.84
CA HIS A 145 -3.29 -1.26 -5.58
C HIS A 145 -2.87 -1.18 -4.12
N ASN A 146 -3.75 -1.62 -3.22
CA ASN A 146 -3.58 -1.47 -1.78
C ASN A 146 -3.70 -2.80 -1.07
N VAL A 147 -2.57 -3.50 -0.96
CA VAL A 147 -2.50 -4.85 -0.37
C VAL A 147 -2.90 -4.88 1.11
N ALA A 148 -2.73 -3.76 1.81
CA ALA A 148 -3.10 -3.63 3.22
C ALA A 148 -4.61 -3.40 3.43
N LEU A 149 -5.37 -3.23 2.34
CA LEU A 149 -6.80 -3.04 2.38
C LEU A 149 -7.52 -4.38 2.20
N LYS A 150 -8.33 -4.75 3.19
CA LYS A 150 -9.21 -5.90 3.11
C LYS A 150 -10.66 -5.41 3.02
N VAL A 151 -11.40 -5.93 2.08
CA VAL A 151 -12.80 -5.58 1.86
C VAL A 151 -13.63 -6.85 1.87
N GLU A 152 -14.58 -6.92 2.77
CA GLU A 152 -15.52 -8.02 2.91
C GLU A 152 -16.94 -7.47 2.76
N GLN A 153 -17.78 -8.17 1.99
CA GLN A 153 -19.18 -7.82 1.90
C GLN A 153 -19.92 -8.46 3.07
N LEU A 154 -20.67 -7.67 3.82
CA LEU A 154 -21.50 -8.16 4.92
C LEU A 154 -22.76 -8.87 4.37
N GLU A 155 -23.55 -9.46 5.26
CA GLU A 155 -24.82 -10.10 4.91
C GLU A 155 -25.76 -9.15 4.17
N ASP A 156 -25.76 -7.86 4.55
CA ASP A 156 -26.43 -6.80 3.82
C ASP A 156 -25.62 -6.44 2.56
N ALA A 157 -26.25 -6.60 1.39
CA ALA A 157 -25.62 -6.32 0.09
C ALA A 157 -25.09 -4.88 -0.08
N ASP A 158 -25.60 -3.96 0.72
CA ASP A 158 -25.28 -2.51 0.67
C ASP A 158 -24.20 -2.11 1.68
N LYS A 159 -23.65 -3.07 2.45
CA LYS A 159 -22.64 -2.83 3.48
C LYS A 159 -21.36 -3.59 3.20
N PHE A 160 -20.24 -2.90 3.32
CA PHE A 160 -18.89 -3.44 3.14
C PHE A 160 -18.07 -3.18 4.40
N LEU A 161 -17.47 -4.21 4.95
CA LEU A 161 -16.47 -4.10 6.01
C LEU A 161 -15.12 -3.83 5.35
N VAL A 162 -14.57 -2.66 5.60
CA VAL A 162 -13.28 -2.22 5.03
C VAL A 162 -12.27 -2.14 6.15
N SER A 163 -11.26 -3.00 6.09
CA SER A 163 -10.20 -3.06 7.09
C SER A 163 -8.89 -2.54 6.53
N GLY A 164 -8.16 -1.78 7.32
CA GLY A 164 -6.90 -1.14 6.94
C GLY A 164 -5.91 -1.06 8.10
N ARG A 165 -4.73 -0.53 7.83
CA ARG A 165 -3.64 -0.41 8.82
C ARG A 165 -3.92 0.57 9.94
N GLY A 166 -4.85 1.51 9.75
CA GLY A 166 -5.15 2.53 10.76
C GLY A 166 -6.16 3.55 10.26
N GLU A 167 -6.58 4.46 11.16
CA GLU A 167 -7.59 5.48 10.84
C GLU A 167 -7.17 6.39 9.68
N LEU A 168 -5.91 6.82 9.64
CA LEU A 168 -5.40 7.69 8.58
C LEU A 168 -5.49 7.00 7.21
N HIS A 169 -5.17 5.72 7.14
CA HIS A 169 -5.25 4.93 5.91
C HIS A 169 -6.68 4.90 5.35
N LEU A 170 -7.67 4.62 6.21
CA LEU A 170 -9.08 4.60 5.81
C LEU A 170 -9.63 6.01 5.54
N SER A 171 -9.19 7.02 6.29
CA SER A 171 -9.59 8.42 6.09
C SER A 171 -9.12 8.95 4.73
N VAL A 172 -7.90 8.61 4.30
CA VAL A 172 -7.38 8.97 2.97
C VAL A 172 -8.22 8.30 1.88
N LEU A 173 -8.60 7.03 2.05
CA LEU A 173 -9.46 6.33 1.10
C LEU A 173 -10.85 7.01 1.01
N ILE A 174 -11.47 7.32 2.14
CA ILE A 174 -12.77 7.99 2.20
C ILE A 174 -12.70 9.34 1.48
N GLU A 175 -11.68 10.14 1.79
CA GLU A 175 -11.52 11.47 1.18
C GLU A 175 -11.25 11.37 -0.34
N THR A 176 -10.48 10.38 -0.78
CA THR A 176 -10.25 10.13 -2.20
C THR A 176 -11.55 9.77 -2.91
N MET A 177 -12.34 8.84 -2.34
CA MET A 177 -13.64 8.47 -2.88
C MET A 177 -14.59 9.68 -2.92
N ARG A 178 -14.62 10.50 -1.87
CA ARG A 178 -15.41 11.71 -1.82
C ARG A 178 -15.06 12.68 -2.96
N ARG A 179 -13.75 12.90 -3.21
CA ARG A 179 -13.26 13.75 -4.32
C ARG A 179 -13.61 13.20 -5.69
N GLU A 180 -13.64 11.89 -5.83
CA GLU A 180 -14.10 11.22 -7.05
C GLU A 180 -15.60 11.34 -7.29
N GLY A 181 -16.36 11.81 -6.28
CA GLY A 181 -17.80 12.02 -6.34
C GLY A 181 -18.62 10.84 -5.84
N PHE A 182 -18.01 9.96 -5.05
CA PHE A 182 -18.76 8.93 -4.32
C PHE A 182 -19.38 9.53 -3.06
N GLU A 183 -20.62 9.13 -2.80
CA GLU A 183 -21.32 9.45 -1.57
C GLU A 183 -21.60 8.16 -0.82
N LEU A 184 -21.06 8.07 0.39
CA LEU A 184 -21.19 6.90 1.24
C LEU A 184 -21.36 7.30 2.70
N ALA A 185 -22.03 6.47 3.46
CA ALA A 185 -22.08 6.57 4.90
C ALA A 185 -21.01 5.64 5.50
N VAL A 186 -20.28 6.14 6.49
CA VAL A 186 -19.17 5.44 7.13
C VAL A 186 -19.52 5.18 8.60
N GLY A 187 -19.32 3.93 9.02
CA GLY A 187 -19.44 3.53 10.41
C GLY A 187 -18.28 4.01 11.28
N ARG A 188 -18.38 3.77 12.58
CA ARG A 188 -17.29 4.05 13.51
C ARG A 188 -16.13 3.07 13.27
N PRO A 189 -14.88 3.49 13.47
CA PRO A 189 -13.75 2.58 13.45
C PRO A 189 -13.83 1.59 14.61
N GLU A 190 -13.58 0.33 14.31
CA GLU A 190 -13.53 -0.76 15.27
C GLU A 190 -12.20 -1.49 15.14
N VAL A 191 -11.64 -1.94 16.25
CA VAL A 191 -10.40 -2.71 16.26
C VAL A 191 -10.68 -4.11 15.71
N VAL A 192 -9.82 -4.60 14.82
CA VAL A 192 -9.90 -5.96 14.31
C VAL A 192 -9.40 -6.92 15.38
N ILE A 193 -10.29 -7.75 15.89
CA ILE A 193 -9.96 -8.80 16.85
C ILE A 193 -9.73 -10.10 16.07
N ILE A 194 -8.57 -10.70 16.27
CA ILE A 194 -8.19 -11.97 15.64
C ILE A 194 -8.34 -13.08 16.66
N GLU A 195 -8.88 -14.22 16.26
CA GLU A 195 -8.89 -15.43 17.08
C GLU A 195 -7.69 -16.30 16.69
N ASN A 196 -6.88 -16.69 17.68
CA ASN A 196 -5.79 -17.64 17.47
C ASN A 196 -6.33 -19.07 17.31
N GLU A 197 -5.46 -20.03 16.96
CA GLU A 197 -5.83 -21.43 16.80
C GLU A 197 -6.44 -22.07 18.07
N ALA A 198 -6.19 -21.47 19.23
CA ALA A 198 -6.75 -21.91 20.52
C ALA A 198 -8.12 -21.28 20.83
N GLY A 199 -8.66 -20.40 19.96
CA GLY A 199 -9.93 -19.69 20.15
C GLY A 199 -9.84 -18.48 21.09
N GLU A 200 -8.62 -18.02 21.42
CA GLU A 200 -8.42 -16.83 22.26
C GLU A 200 -8.43 -15.56 21.37
N LYS A 201 -9.14 -14.56 21.85
CA LYS A 201 -9.21 -13.25 21.18
C LYS A 201 -7.94 -12.46 21.41
N GLN A 202 -7.33 -12.01 20.33
CA GLN A 202 -6.13 -11.20 20.34
C GLN A 202 -6.41 -9.83 19.73
N GLU A 203 -5.90 -8.79 20.38
CA GLU A 203 -5.89 -7.42 19.87
C GLU A 203 -4.55 -7.14 19.19
N PRO A 204 -4.52 -6.29 18.13
CA PRO A 204 -3.28 -5.91 17.49
C PRO A 204 -2.43 -5.03 18.43
N TYR A 205 -1.18 -5.39 18.61
CA TYR A 205 -0.17 -4.61 19.33
C TYR A 205 0.91 -4.16 18.36
N GLU A 206 1.37 -2.92 18.50
CA GLU A 206 2.41 -2.34 17.65
C GLU A 206 3.60 -1.89 18.49
N ASN A 207 4.82 -2.10 17.96
CA ASN A 207 6.01 -1.50 18.51
C ASN A 207 6.19 -0.10 17.91
N VAL A 208 6.07 0.94 18.73
CA VAL A 208 6.18 2.33 18.31
C VAL A 208 7.51 2.89 18.77
N THR A 209 8.29 3.41 17.84
CA THR A 209 9.51 4.17 18.14
C THR A 209 9.22 5.64 17.95
N ILE A 210 9.47 6.45 18.98
CA ILE A 210 9.19 7.89 18.98
C ILE A 210 10.50 8.64 19.25
N ASP A 211 10.96 9.38 18.27
CA ASP A 211 12.11 10.28 18.40
C ASP A 211 11.61 11.68 18.75
N ILE A 212 12.00 12.18 19.90
CA ILE A 212 11.52 13.46 20.43
C ILE A 212 12.64 14.22 21.16
N GLU A 213 12.50 15.52 21.23
CA GLU A 213 13.32 16.36 22.10
C GLU A 213 12.97 16.12 23.58
N GLU A 214 13.94 16.28 24.47
CA GLU A 214 13.83 16.03 25.90
C GLU A 214 12.66 16.79 26.55
N GLN A 215 12.41 18.03 26.13
CA GLN A 215 11.32 18.86 26.63
C GLN A 215 9.92 18.26 26.42
N HIS A 216 9.75 17.39 25.42
CA HIS A 216 8.45 16.75 25.10
C HIS A 216 8.27 15.35 25.71
N GLN A 217 9.30 14.83 26.36
CA GLN A 217 9.30 13.48 26.95
C GLN A 217 8.12 13.27 27.91
N GLY A 218 7.91 14.20 28.84
CA GLY A 218 6.83 14.09 29.82
C GLY A 218 5.45 13.99 29.18
N SER A 219 5.17 14.83 28.18
CA SER A 219 3.87 14.84 27.48
C SER A 219 3.64 13.56 26.70
N VAL A 220 4.68 13.02 26.06
CA VAL A 220 4.58 11.76 25.32
C VAL A 220 4.34 10.59 26.26
N MET A 221 5.08 10.52 27.38
CA MET A 221 4.92 9.48 28.41
C MET A 221 3.50 9.49 28.99
N GLU A 222 2.96 10.67 29.30
CA GLU A 222 1.58 10.81 29.77
C GLU A 222 0.58 10.29 28.74
N GLN A 223 0.70 10.72 27.48
CA GLN A 223 -0.20 10.31 26.41
C GLN A 223 -0.14 8.80 26.10
N MET A 224 1.05 8.21 26.16
CA MET A 224 1.21 6.77 25.99
C MET A 224 0.65 5.99 27.19
N GLY A 225 0.85 6.49 28.41
CA GLY A 225 0.27 5.90 29.62
C GLY A 225 -1.25 5.92 29.60
N LEU A 226 -1.89 7.01 29.16
CA LEU A 226 -3.34 7.09 28.98
C LEU A 226 -3.88 6.06 27.97
N ARG A 227 -3.06 5.69 26.99
CA ARG A 227 -3.36 4.67 25.97
C ARG A 227 -2.93 3.27 26.35
N LYS A 228 -2.51 3.06 27.63
CA LYS A 228 -2.00 1.78 28.13
C LYS A 228 -0.79 1.24 27.36
N GLY A 229 0.05 2.14 26.86
CA GLY A 229 1.31 1.76 26.22
C GLY A 229 2.35 1.34 27.24
N ASP A 230 3.08 0.26 26.96
CA ASP A 230 4.18 -0.22 27.77
C ASP A 230 5.50 0.34 27.25
N LEU A 231 6.26 1.02 28.10
CA LEU A 231 7.59 1.51 27.76
C LEU A 231 8.59 0.35 27.82
N THR A 232 9.06 -0.09 26.65
CA THR A 232 10.03 -1.19 26.54
C THR A 232 11.48 -0.70 26.63
N ASN A 233 11.78 0.47 26.05
CA ASN A 233 13.13 1.03 26.05
C ASN A 233 13.09 2.55 25.93
N MET A 234 14.10 3.23 26.52
CA MET A 234 14.31 4.65 26.39
C MET A 234 15.82 4.92 26.28
N ILE A 235 16.24 5.45 25.15
CA ILE A 235 17.64 5.74 24.88
C ILE A 235 17.77 7.26 24.79
N PRO A 236 18.43 7.92 25.76
CA PRO A 236 18.75 9.32 25.63
C PRO A 236 19.78 9.48 24.50
N CYS A 237 19.37 10.10 23.41
CA CYS A 237 20.30 10.52 22.36
C CYS A 237 20.97 11.80 22.83
N LEU A 238 22.24 11.72 23.19
CA LEU A 238 23.07 12.89 23.33
C LEU A 238 23.23 13.49 21.94
N LEU A 239 22.36 14.43 21.61
CA LEU A 239 22.51 15.23 20.41
C LEU A 239 23.87 15.92 20.49
N TYR A 240 24.72 15.59 19.53
CA TYR A 240 25.87 16.40 19.20
C TYR A 240 25.36 17.77 18.75
N THR A 241 25.19 18.71 19.66
CA THR A 241 25.22 20.13 19.36
C THR A 241 26.66 20.56 19.28
N SER A 242 27.44 19.98 18.37
CA SER A 242 28.58 20.70 17.85
C SER A 242 28.00 21.66 16.82
N ASP A 243 27.77 22.87 17.26
CA ASP A 243 27.52 24.01 16.42
C ASP A 243 28.67 24.16 15.45
N ALA A 244 28.54 23.60 14.26
CA ALA A 244 29.44 23.82 13.14
C ALA A 244 29.40 25.29 12.67
N ALA A 245 28.64 26.14 13.35
CA ALA A 245 28.54 27.58 13.10
C ALA A 245 29.52 28.41 13.94
N ASP A 246 30.08 27.86 15.03
CA ASP A 246 30.96 28.64 15.96
C ASP A 246 32.44 28.60 15.59
N GLU A 247 32.85 27.82 14.59
CA GLU A 247 34.25 27.78 14.13
C GLU A 247 34.62 28.84 13.06
N ARG A 248 33.69 29.74 12.71
CA ARG A 248 33.97 30.81 11.71
C ARG A 248 34.25 32.19 12.26
N SER A 249 34.36 32.37 13.57
CA SER A 249 34.60 33.69 14.16
C SER A 249 35.99 33.90 14.82
N SER A 250 36.96 33.05 14.50
CA SER A 250 38.34 33.26 14.98
C SER A 250 39.37 33.08 13.87
N VAL A 251 39.35 33.95 12.87
CA VAL A 251 40.52 34.26 12.04
C VAL A 251 40.53 35.77 11.81
N ASP A 252 41.21 36.47 12.67
CA ASP A 252 41.89 37.72 12.36
C ASP A 252 43.38 37.42 12.11
#